data_900509abf05242b09237c2bc287ff5b5
#
_entry.id   900509abf05242b09237c2bc287ff5b5
#
_cell.length_a   1.000
_cell.length_b   1.000
_cell.length_c   1.000
_cell.angle_alpha   90.00
_cell.angle_beta   90.00
_cell.angle_gamma   90.00
#
_symmetry.space_group_name_H-M   'P 1'
#
loop_
_entity.id
_entity.type
_entity.pdbx_description
1 polymer ?
#
loop_
_entity_poly.entity_id
_entity_poly.type
_entity_poly.pdbx_seq_one_letter_code
_entity_poly.pdbx_strand_id
1 'polypeptide(L)'
;LPQIKDANILAATASAPDMLMSLNADKCDLVVTDQPTGKGALVAYPDFKLLEFGGGENDFQVTDEDINIGISLKKGNTELKEAIDSVLSKMTKDDFSAMMDEAISVQPLAN
;
A
#
# COMPACT_ATOMS: atom_id res chain seq x y z
N LEU A 1 -10.75 1.73 8.45
CA LEU A 1 -12.12 1.20 8.30
C LEU A 1 -13.16 1.94 9.15
N PRO A 2 -12.90 2.32 10.45
CA PRO A 2 -13.89 3.03 11.25
C PRO A 2 -14.39 4.34 10.67
N GLN A 3 -13.69 4.90 9.70
CA GLN A 3 -14.09 6.13 9.00
C GLN A 3 -15.15 5.89 7.89
N ILE A 4 -15.43 4.63 7.55
CA ILE A 4 -16.48 4.29 6.58
C ILE A 4 -17.78 4.11 7.38
N LYS A 5 -18.74 5.00 7.09
CA LYS A 5 -20.03 4.98 7.79
C LYS A 5 -20.79 3.68 7.54
N ASP A 6 -21.37 3.13 8.59
CA ASP A 6 -22.21 1.92 8.56
C ASP A 6 -21.51 0.66 8.01
N ALA A 7 -20.16 0.65 7.99
CA ALA A 7 -19.40 -0.52 7.55
C ALA A 7 -19.45 -1.65 8.60
N ASN A 8 -19.72 -2.86 8.15
CA ASN A 8 -19.51 -4.07 8.94
C ASN A 8 -18.04 -4.51 8.80
N ILE A 9 -17.25 -4.27 9.84
CA ILE A 9 -15.80 -4.51 9.81
C ILE A 9 -15.52 -5.96 10.17
N LEU A 10 -15.00 -6.72 9.21
CA LEU A 10 -14.56 -8.10 9.43
C LEU A 10 -13.20 -8.14 10.14
N ALA A 11 -12.90 -9.30 10.73
CA ALA A 11 -11.59 -9.53 11.32
C ALA A 11 -10.49 -9.44 10.24
N ALA A 12 -9.33 -8.89 10.63
CA ALA A 12 -8.18 -8.82 9.74
C ALA A 12 -7.72 -10.24 9.34
N THR A 13 -7.36 -10.39 8.08
CA THR A 13 -6.77 -11.63 7.56
C THR A 13 -5.28 -11.73 7.94
N ALA A 14 -4.70 -12.92 7.81
CA ALA A 14 -3.30 -13.14 8.14
C ALA A 14 -2.32 -12.48 7.14
N SER A 15 -2.77 -12.26 5.89
CA SER A 15 -1.94 -11.72 4.83
C SER A 15 -2.75 -10.92 3.80
N ALA A 16 -2.07 -10.10 2.99
CA ALA A 16 -2.69 -9.39 1.87
C ALA A 16 -3.28 -10.35 0.82
N PRO A 17 -2.62 -11.44 0.41
CA PRO A 17 -3.24 -12.44 -0.46
C PRO A 17 -4.55 -13.01 0.09
N ASP A 18 -4.61 -13.37 1.38
CA ASP A 18 -5.83 -13.88 2.00
C ASP A 18 -6.97 -12.84 1.98
N MET A 19 -6.62 -11.58 2.17
CA MET A 19 -7.55 -10.46 2.08
C MET A 19 -8.14 -10.33 0.67
N LEU A 20 -7.31 -10.38 -0.37
CA LEU A 20 -7.74 -10.30 -1.76
C LEU A 20 -8.53 -11.53 -2.19
N MET A 21 -8.14 -12.73 -1.72
CA MET A 21 -8.94 -13.95 -1.94
C MET A 21 -10.32 -13.86 -1.29
N SER A 22 -10.43 -13.21 -0.13
CA SER A 22 -11.73 -13.00 0.52
C SER A 22 -12.65 -12.11 -0.29
N LEU A 23 -12.12 -11.03 -0.88
CA LEU A 23 -12.85 -10.17 -1.80
C LEU A 23 -13.28 -10.93 -3.06
N ASN A 24 -12.36 -11.68 -3.68
CA ASN A 24 -12.64 -12.47 -4.87
C ASN A 24 -13.68 -13.58 -4.64
N ALA A 25 -13.81 -14.04 -3.41
CA ALA A 25 -14.77 -15.08 -3.02
C ALA A 25 -16.09 -14.51 -2.45
N ASP A 26 -16.37 -13.22 -2.66
CA ASP A 26 -17.57 -12.51 -2.18
C ASP A 26 -17.79 -12.63 -0.66
N LYS A 27 -16.70 -12.80 0.12
CA LYS A 27 -16.77 -12.83 1.59
C LYS A 27 -16.78 -11.42 2.22
N CYS A 28 -16.41 -10.43 1.43
CA CYS A 28 -16.51 -9.01 1.75
C CYS A 28 -16.77 -8.22 0.47
N ASP A 29 -17.37 -7.04 0.61
CA ASP A 29 -17.75 -6.18 -0.51
C ASP A 29 -16.61 -5.24 -0.93
N LEU A 30 -15.70 -4.94 -0.01
CA LEU A 30 -14.56 -4.06 -0.25
C LEU A 30 -13.40 -4.39 0.70
N VAL A 31 -12.23 -3.97 0.30
CA VAL A 31 -10.99 -4.03 1.09
C VAL A 31 -10.38 -2.63 1.15
N VAL A 32 -9.86 -2.24 2.30
CA VAL A 32 -9.08 -1.02 2.47
C VAL A 32 -7.63 -1.40 2.66
N THR A 33 -6.77 -0.88 1.79
CA THR A 33 -5.34 -1.18 1.79
C THR A 33 -4.55 0.04 1.30
N ASP A 34 -3.24 -0.03 1.31
CA ASP A 34 -2.38 0.96 0.67
C ASP A 34 -2.47 0.89 -0.87
N GLN A 35 -2.14 2.00 -1.51
CA GLN A 35 -2.25 2.13 -2.97
C GLN A 35 -1.38 1.11 -3.73
N PRO A 36 -0.11 0.85 -3.37
CA PRO A 36 0.70 -0.16 -4.04
C PRO A 36 0.09 -1.57 -4.00
N THR A 37 -0.44 -1.99 -2.85
CA THR A 37 -1.14 -3.27 -2.71
C THR A 37 -2.39 -3.30 -3.59
N GLY A 38 -3.16 -2.21 -3.63
CA GLY A 38 -4.33 -2.07 -4.50
C GLY A 38 -3.97 -2.16 -5.99
N LYS A 39 -2.93 -1.46 -6.43
CA LYS A 39 -2.43 -1.55 -7.82
C LYS A 39 -1.97 -2.97 -8.17
N GLY A 40 -1.22 -3.63 -7.29
CA GLY A 40 -0.81 -5.02 -7.47
C GLY A 40 -1.98 -5.99 -7.56
N ALA A 41 -3.05 -5.73 -6.81
CA ALA A 41 -4.26 -6.54 -6.86
C ALA A 41 -4.94 -6.53 -8.23
N LEU A 42 -4.93 -5.40 -8.96
CA LEU A 42 -5.52 -5.30 -10.30
C LEU A 42 -4.78 -6.17 -11.34
N VAL A 43 -3.51 -6.46 -11.10
CA VAL A 43 -2.74 -7.37 -11.98
C VAL A 43 -3.21 -8.82 -11.79
N ALA A 44 -3.45 -9.23 -10.53
CA ALA A 44 -3.91 -10.58 -10.20
C ALA A 44 -5.43 -10.78 -10.42
N TYR A 45 -6.21 -9.72 -10.22
CA TYR A 45 -7.68 -9.72 -10.30
C TYR A 45 -8.16 -8.56 -11.19
N PRO A 46 -8.17 -8.71 -12.52
CA PRO A 46 -8.52 -7.64 -13.46
C PRO A 46 -9.93 -7.10 -13.33
N ASP A 47 -10.83 -7.85 -12.72
CA ASP A 47 -12.23 -7.46 -12.49
C ASP A 47 -12.39 -6.54 -11.26
N PHE A 48 -11.36 -6.43 -10.43
CA PHE A 48 -11.38 -5.50 -9.30
C PHE A 48 -11.31 -4.05 -9.76
N LYS A 49 -11.78 -3.16 -8.91
CA LYS A 49 -11.68 -1.71 -9.14
C LYS A 49 -10.98 -1.07 -7.95
N LEU A 50 -9.97 -0.25 -8.24
CA LEU A 50 -9.31 0.57 -7.24
C LEU A 50 -10.01 1.93 -7.16
N LEU A 51 -10.45 2.30 -5.96
CA LEU A 51 -11.02 3.62 -5.66
C LEU A 51 -9.95 4.45 -4.94
N GLU A 52 -9.60 5.58 -5.53
CA GLU A 52 -8.67 6.56 -4.96
C GLU A 52 -9.40 7.88 -4.72
N PHE A 53 -9.23 8.45 -3.55
CA PHE A 53 -9.94 9.68 -3.14
C PHE A 53 -9.09 10.94 -3.35
N GLY A 54 -7.80 10.80 -3.65
CA GLY A 54 -6.93 11.91 -4.08
C GLY A 54 -6.52 12.90 -3.00
N GLY A 55 -6.62 12.57 -1.71
CA GLY A 55 -6.19 13.42 -0.60
C GLY A 55 -7.12 14.59 -0.31
N GLY A 56 -8.37 14.57 -0.76
CA GLY A 56 -9.37 15.60 -0.49
C GLY A 56 -10.14 15.40 0.82
N GLU A 57 -11.18 16.22 1.04
CA GLU A 57 -12.03 16.14 2.24
C GLU A 57 -12.72 14.79 2.42
N ASN A 58 -12.88 14.04 1.34
CA ASN A 58 -13.51 12.72 1.34
C ASN A 58 -12.50 11.57 1.47
N ASP A 59 -11.20 11.87 1.62
CA ASP A 59 -10.17 10.86 1.84
C ASP A 59 -10.07 10.47 3.31
N PHE A 60 -9.42 9.34 3.57
CA PHE A 60 -9.17 8.89 4.93
C PHE A 60 -8.28 9.89 5.69
N GLN A 61 -8.66 10.17 6.91
CA GLN A 61 -7.83 10.97 7.82
C GLN A 61 -6.71 10.06 8.35
N VAL A 62 -5.48 10.38 7.95
CA VAL A 62 -4.27 9.66 8.34
C VAL A 62 -3.22 10.64 8.84
N THR A 63 -2.35 10.17 9.72
CA THR A 63 -1.18 10.94 10.18
C THR A 63 0.04 10.58 9.34
N ASP A 64 1.10 11.40 9.42
CA ASP A 64 2.37 11.08 8.76
C ASP A 64 2.94 9.74 9.25
N GLU A 65 2.74 9.38 10.52
CA GLU A 65 3.15 8.09 11.07
C GLU A 65 2.43 6.90 10.43
N ASP A 66 1.17 7.08 10.02
CA ASP A 66 0.36 6.03 9.39
C ASP A 66 0.80 5.72 7.95
N ILE A 67 1.39 6.70 7.25
CA ILE A 67 1.68 6.62 5.81
C ILE A 67 3.16 6.62 5.48
N ASN A 68 4.04 7.07 6.38
CA ASN A 68 5.47 7.09 6.13
C ASN A 68 6.08 5.69 6.25
N ILE A 69 6.84 5.31 5.25
CA ILE A 69 7.62 4.06 5.22
C ILE A 69 9.08 4.39 5.48
N GLY A 70 9.71 3.66 6.39
CA GLY A 70 11.11 3.86 6.76
C GLY A 70 11.98 2.66 6.39
N ILE A 71 13.27 2.91 6.23
CA ILE A 71 14.30 1.88 6.07
C ILE A 71 14.91 1.60 7.44
N SER A 72 14.76 0.36 7.91
CA SER A 72 15.32 -0.07 9.19
C SER A 72 16.78 -0.50 9.04
N LEU A 73 17.64 0.02 9.89
CA LEU A 73 19.08 -0.27 9.91
C LEU A 73 19.51 -0.76 11.30
N LYS A 74 20.63 -1.50 11.34
CA LYS A 74 21.27 -1.85 12.62
C LYS A 74 21.69 -0.55 13.33
N LYS A 75 21.34 -0.44 14.62
CA LYS A 75 21.70 0.71 15.44
C LYS A 75 23.22 0.94 15.43
N GLY A 76 23.64 2.19 15.25
CA GLY A 76 25.04 2.60 15.20
C GLY A 76 25.68 2.57 13.80
N ASN A 77 24.97 2.12 12.76
CA ASN A 77 25.46 2.15 11.38
C ASN A 77 25.16 3.53 10.72
N THR A 78 25.82 4.56 11.23
CA THR A 78 25.62 5.96 10.83
C THR A 78 26.06 6.23 9.38
N GLU A 79 27.17 5.64 8.96
CA GLU A 79 27.69 5.81 7.60
C GLU A 79 26.70 5.32 6.54
N LEU A 80 26.15 4.11 6.74
CA LEU A 80 25.14 3.58 5.84
C LEU A 80 23.85 4.42 5.87
N LYS A 81 23.44 4.89 7.06
CA LYS A 81 22.28 5.78 7.19
C LYS A 81 22.46 7.05 6.37
N GLU A 82 23.59 7.73 6.51
CA GLU A 82 23.90 8.97 5.79
C GLU A 82 23.95 8.75 4.27
N ALA A 83 24.51 7.63 3.82
CA ALA A 83 24.55 7.26 2.41
C ALA A 83 23.13 7.08 1.85
N ILE A 84 22.27 6.34 2.57
CA ILE A 84 20.85 6.12 2.17
C ILE A 84 20.09 7.45 2.17
N ASP A 85 20.19 8.24 3.24
CA ASP A 85 19.49 9.53 3.35
C ASP A 85 19.91 10.50 2.23
N SER A 86 21.19 10.47 1.83
CA SER A 86 21.69 11.31 0.74
C SER A 86 21.07 10.97 -0.63
N VAL A 87 20.67 9.74 -0.83
CA VAL A 87 19.96 9.29 -2.04
C VAL A 87 18.46 9.63 -1.93
N LEU A 88 17.83 9.24 -0.83
CA LEU A 88 16.41 9.46 -0.63
C LEU A 88 16.00 10.93 -0.66
N SER A 89 16.84 11.81 -0.11
CA SER A 89 16.59 13.26 -0.10
C SER A 89 16.55 13.92 -1.48
N LYS A 90 17.05 13.23 -2.52
CA LYS A 90 17.02 13.69 -3.91
C LYS A 90 15.85 13.13 -4.70
N MET A 91 15.15 12.15 -4.15
CA MET A 91 14.01 11.50 -4.81
C MET A 91 12.74 12.29 -4.56
N THR A 92 11.93 12.38 -5.60
CA THR A 92 10.61 13.00 -5.56
C THR A 92 9.51 11.94 -5.37
N LYS A 93 8.30 12.38 -5.08
CA LYS A 93 7.14 11.49 -5.03
C LYS A 93 6.91 10.75 -6.36
N ASP A 94 7.19 11.44 -7.48
CA ASP A 94 7.03 10.86 -8.82
C ASP A 94 8.08 9.78 -9.09
N ASP A 95 9.32 9.95 -8.60
CA ASP A 95 10.36 8.91 -8.69
C ASP A 95 9.94 7.65 -7.94
N PHE A 96 9.42 7.79 -6.71
CA PHE A 96 8.89 6.65 -5.94
C PHE A 96 7.71 5.97 -6.64
N SER A 97 6.80 6.75 -7.22
CA SER A 97 5.65 6.20 -7.96
C SER A 97 6.10 5.41 -9.18
N ALA A 98 7.04 5.94 -9.96
CA ALA A 98 7.57 5.27 -11.14
C ALA A 98 8.28 3.95 -10.79
N MET A 99 9.11 3.96 -9.73
CA MET A 99 9.77 2.74 -9.24
C MET A 99 8.77 1.70 -8.75
N MET A 100 7.70 2.12 -8.09
CA MET A 100 6.65 1.23 -7.62
C MET A 100 5.88 0.59 -8.80
N ASP A 101 5.51 1.39 -9.79
CA ASP A 101 4.80 0.89 -10.97
C ASP A 101 5.67 -0.10 -11.76
N GLU A 102 6.98 0.15 -11.87
CA GLU A 102 7.93 -0.80 -12.45
C GLU A 102 8.01 -2.10 -11.62
N ALA A 103 8.16 -1.99 -10.31
CA ALA A 103 8.22 -3.15 -9.42
C ALA A 103 6.95 -4.02 -9.53
N ILE A 104 5.78 -3.42 -9.59
CA ILE A 104 4.50 -4.13 -9.77
C ILE A 104 4.47 -4.85 -11.12
N SER A 105 4.98 -4.21 -12.19
CA SER A 105 4.96 -4.79 -13.54
C SER A 105 5.81 -6.06 -13.68
N VAL A 106 6.85 -6.21 -12.86
CA VAL A 106 7.77 -7.37 -12.87
C VAL A 106 7.54 -8.33 -11.70
N GLN A 107 6.61 -8.02 -10.82
CA GLN A 107 6.31 -8.86 -9.66
C GLN A 107 5.73 -10.21 -10.13
N PRO A 108 6.28 -11.35 -9.67
CA PRO A 108 5.67 -12.64 -9.93
C PRO A 108 4.25 -12.66 -9.34
N LEU A 109 3.27 -13.04 -10.15
CA LEU A 109 1.92 -13.29 -9.64
C LEU A 109 2.04 -14.43 -8.61
N ALA A 110 1.55 -14.20 -7.40
CA ALA A 110 1.45 -15.25 -6.40
C ALA A 110 0.47 -16.33 -6.93
N ASN A 111 1.01 -17.50 -7.21
CA ASN A 111 0.23 -18.69 -7.56
C ASN A 111 -0.36 -19.31 -6.29
#